data_d6fc5452f5f04799dd625332f699fc60
#
_entry.id   d6fc5452f5f04799dd625332f699fc60
#
_cell.length_a   1.000
_cell.length_b   1.000
_cell.length_c   1.000
_cell.angle_alpha   90.00
_cell.angle_beta   90.00
_cell.angle_gamma   90.00
#
_symmetry.space_group_name_H-M   'P 1'
#
loop_
_entity.id
_entity.type
_entity.pdbx_description
1 polymer ?
#
loop_
_entity_poly.entity_id
_entity_poly.type
_entity_poly.pdbx_seq_one_letter_code
_entity_poly.pdbx_strand_id
1 'polypeptide(L)'
;MWRLSAFLARNPDISRDAFLSRLVDQWAPSAASFGQQRGALKQVVVSLPQDLSGTGLESLFPPVFDALVELWFDSSEDALSTLSQFAGGEDALRLDDAIDPSTSVCFLGEVKPKKPDHDGKSGVRMTVAGHVREGWNIDDAHRYWSEVHPVVAQKVPETWERLSLYQQIHNKNIIGDELVSWLCPYQYYPMSADMGAPTIQQLLAAYDNEQYMAIIRPDEQKFSRPEDMLTFVSDRRLTFN
;
A
#
# COMPACT_ATOMS: atom_id res chain seq x y z
N MET A 1 -10.07 6.30 -8.99
CA MET A 1 -9.83 4.85 -8.78
C MET A 1 -9.76 4.57 -7.29
N TRP A 2 -10.13 3.36 -6.88
CA TRP A 2 -10.07 2.88 -5.51
C TRP A 2 -9.15 1.68 -5.41
N ARG A 3 -8.54 1.49 -4.24
CA ARG A 3 -7.61 0.40 -3.99
C ARG A 3 -7.81 -0.18 -2.59
N LEU A 4 -8.07 -1.49 -2.51
CA LEU A 4 -7.85 -2.25 -1.29
C LEU A 4 -6.36 -2.59 -1.24
N SER A 5 -5.71 -2.27 -0.13
CA SER A 5 -4.31 -2.61 0.15
C SER A 5 -4.26 -3.56 1.34
N ALA A 6 -3.64 -4.72 1.18
CA ALA A 6 -3.46 -5.71 2.23
C ALA A 6 -1.97 -5.99 2.44
N PHE A 7 -1.47 -5.64 3.61
CA PHE A 7 -0.12 -5.97 4.07
C PHE A 7 -0.19 -7.34 4.75
N LEU A 8 0.41 -8.33 4.14
CA LEU A 8 0.29 -9.72 4.55
C LEU A 8 1.58 -10.22 5.20
N ALA A 9 1.49 -10.62 6.45
CA ALA A 9 2.48 -11.43 7.12
C ALA A 9 2.11 -12.92 6.95
N ARG A 10 3.06 -13.74 6.61
CA ARG A 10 2.90 -15.18 6.43
C ARG A 10 2.62 -15.85 7.77
N ASN A 11 1.74 -16.86 7.78
CA ASN A 11 1.61 -17.77 8.92
C ASN A 11 2.98 -18.39 9.25
N PRO A 12 3.49 -18.27 10.50
CA PRO A 12 4.80 -18.77 10.87
C PRO A 12 4.98 -20.27 10.68
N ASP A 13 3.88 -21.05 10.66
CA ASP A 13 3.89 -22.51 10.53
C ASP A 13 4.10 -22.98 9.07
N ILE A 14 4.09 -22.08 8.08
CA ILE A 14 4.35 -22.44 6.67
C ILE A 14 5.63 -21.78 6.18
N SER A 15 6.30 -22.42 5.21
CA SER A 15 7.49 -21.85 4.59
C SER A 15 7.14 -20.63 3.72
N ARG A 16 8.13 -19.76 3.47
CA ARG A 16 7.96 -18.64 2.55
C ARG A 16 7.58 -19.10 1.14
N ASP A 17 8.17 -20.20 0.65
CA ASP A 17 7.87 -20.74 -0.67
C ASP A 17 6.44 -21.25 -0.75
N ALA A 18 5.95 -21.96 0.29
CA ALA A 18 4.57 -22.40 0.36
C ALA A 18 3.59 -21.21 0.39
N PHE A 19 3.88 -20.17 1.17
CA PHE A 19 3.11 -18.94 1.19
C PHE A 19 3.06 -18.27 -0.19
N LEU A 20 4.22 -18.09 -0.85
CA LEU A 20 4.29 -17.47 -2.17
C LEU A 20 3.57 -18.28 -3.22
N SER A 21 3.70 -19.62 -3.22
CA SER A 21 2.95 -20.49 -4.14
C SER A 21 1.44 -20.38 -3.91
N ARG A 22 0.99 -20.37 -2.64
CA ARG A 22 -0.42 -20.16 -2.32
C ARG A 22 -0.93 -18.79 -2.80
N LEU A 23 -0.16 -17.73 -2.55
CA LEU A 23 -0.55 -16.35 -2.89
C LEU A 23 -0.47 -16.06 -4.38
N VAL A 24 0.68 -16.36 -5.02
CA VAL A 24 1.00 -15.93 -6.39
C VAL A 24 0.48 -16.91 -7.44
N ASP A 25 0.65 -18.24 -7.20
CA ASP A 25 0.32 -19.24 -8.22
C ASP A 25 -1.15 -19.70 -8.15
N GLN A 26 -1.81 -19.52 -6.99
CA GLN A 26 -3.18 -20.00 -6.80
C GLN A 26 -4.16 -18.85 -6.54
N TRP A 27 -3.95 -18.08 -5.46
CA TRP A 27 -4.93 -17.10 -5.02
C TRP A 27 -5.07 -15.91 -5.97
N ALA A 28 -3.96 -15.26 -6.36
CA ALA A 28 -4.02 -14.05 -7.18
C ALA A 28 -4.65 -14.28 -8.56
N PRO A 29 -4.34 -15.37 -9.30
CA PRO A 29 -5.05 -15.71 -10.54
C PRO A 29 -6.54 -16.00 -10.31
N SER A 30 -6.88 -16.70 -9.22
CA SER A 30 -8.29 -17.00 -8.88
C SER A 30 -9.06 -15.73 -8.54
N ALA A 31 -8.47 -14.83 -7.76
CA ALA A 31 -9.08 -13.54 -7.41
C ALA A 31 -9.27 -12.65 -8.65
N ALA A 32 -8.29 -12.58 -9.55
CA ALA A 32 -8.40 -11.84 -10.80
C ALA A 32 -9.51 -12.41 -11.69
N SER A 33 -9.53 -13.75 -11.90
CA SER A 33 -10.56 -14.43 -12.70
C SER A 33 -11.97 -14.21 -12.11
N PHE A 34 -12.13 -14.34 -10.80
CA PHE A 34 -13.40 -14.08 -10.12
C PHE A 34 -13.85 -12.63 -10.32
N GLY A 35 -12.93 -11.67 -10.12
CA GLY A 35 -13.23 -10.25 -10.28
C GLY A 35 -13.60 -9.87 -11.71
N GLN A 36 -12.96 -10.46 -12.72
CA GLN A 36 -13.29 -10.27 -14.14
C GLN A 36 -14.67 -10.81 -14.49
N GLN A 37 -15.02 -11.99 -14.00
CA GLN A 37 -16.35 -12.58 -14.22
C GLN A 37 -17.48 -11.69 -13.66
N ARG A 38 -17.19 -10.94 -12.62
CA ARG A 38 -18.12 -9.98 -12.00
C ARG A 38 -18.02 -8.57 -12.60
N GLY A 39 -16.99 -8.29 -13.41
CA GLY A 39 -16.83 -7.07 -14.19
C GLY A 39 -16.40 -5.82 -13.42
N ALA A 40 -16.09 -5.91 -12.12
CA ALA A 40 -15.79 -4.74 -11.29
C ALA A 40 -14.32 -4.63 -10.87
N LEU A 41 -13.61 -5.76 -10.68
CA LEU A 41 -12.19 -5.75 -10.37
C LEU A 41 -11.35 -5.48 -11.62
N LYS A 42 -10.50 -4.47 -11.57
CA LYS A 42 -9.63 -4.10 -12.71
C LYS A 42 -8.37 -4.95 -12.77
N GLN A 43 -7.75 -5.12 -11.62
CA GLN A 43 -6.52 -5.91 -11.51
C GLN A 43 -6.26 -6.31 -10.06
N VAL A 44 -5.52 -7.39 -9.92
CA VAL A 44 -4.85 -7.80 -8.69
C VAL A 44 -3.36 -7.53 -8.88
N VAL A 45 -2.73 -6.90 -7.89
CA VAL A 45 -1.27 -6.72 -7.88
C VAL A 45 -0.72 -7.35 -6.62
N VAL A 46 0.31 -8.17 -6.76
CA VAL A 46 1.09 -8.72 -5.65
C VAL A 46 2.49 -8.13 -5.70
N SER A 47 2.86 -7.40 -4.67
CA SER A 47 4.20 -6.84 -4.50
C SER A 47 4.96 -7.68 -3.48
N LEU A 48 6.19 -8.06 -3.82
CA LEU A 48 7.07 -8.84 -2.93
C LEU A 48 8.12 -7.93 -2.31
N PRO A 49 8.51 -8.19 -1.04
CA PRO A 49 9.47 -7.34 -0.36
C PRO A 49 10.83 -7.41 -1.04
N GLN A 50 11.49 -6.25 -1.14
CA GLN A 50 12.87 -6.16 -1.56
C GLN A 50 13.77 -6.81 -0.50
N ASP A 51 14.72 -7.63 -0.95
CA ASP A 51 15.77 -8.13 -0.06
C ASP A 51 16.75 -7.00 0.27
N LEU A 52 16.77 -6.60 1.52
CA LEU A 52 17.66 -5.57 2.06
C LEU A 52 18.80 -6.16 2.89
N SER A 53 18.96 -7.50 2.92
CA SER A 53 19.99 -8.18 3.71
C SER A 53 21.39 -7.70 3.34
N GLY A 54 22.19 -7.33 4.33
CA GLY A 54 23.56 -6.86 4.14
C GLY A 54 23.69 -5.44 3.59
N THR A 55 22.58 -4.71 3.41
CA THR A 55 22.61 -3.32 2.91
C THR A 55 22.78 -2.28 4.02
N GLY A 56 22.59 -2.67 5.30
CA GLY A 56 22.53 -1.76 6.44
C GLY A 56 21.18 -1.04 6.59
N LEU A 57 20.19 -1.37 5.75
CA LEU A 57 18.86 -0.75 5.73
C LEU A 57 17.80 -1.57 6.47
N GLU A 58 18.16 -2.76 6.96
CA GLU A 58 17.25 -3.71 7.62
C GLU A 58 16.58 -3.11 8.87
N SER A 59 17.31 -2.23 9.57
CA SER A 59 16.79 -1.55 10.77
C SER A 59 15.79 -0.44 10.43
N LEU A 60 15.89 0.15 9.24
CA LEU A 60 14.97 1.19 8.77
C LEU A 60 13.69 0.59 8.19
N PHE A 61 13.80 -0.59 7.58
CA PHE A 61 12.69 -1.30 6.92
C PHE A 61 12.67 -2.75 7.40
N PRO A 62 12.25 -3.00 8.65
CA PRO A 62 12.17 -4.37 9.15
C PRO A 62 11.18 -5.19 8.30
N PRO A 63 11.52 -6.45 7.95
CA PRO A 63 10.68 -7.30 7.12
C PRO A 63 9.49 -7.85 7.92
N VAL A 64 8.52 -7.00 8.22
CA VAL A 64 7.30 -7.36 8.97
C VAL A 64 6.32 -8.12 8.08
N PHE A 65 6.25 -7.74 6.79
CA PHE A 65 5.28 -8.30 5.85
C PHE A 65 5.99 -9.07 4.74
N ASP A 66 5.40 -10.21 4.34
CA ASP A 66 5.90 -11.07 3.27
C ASP A 66 5.34 -10.68 1.89
N ALA A 67 4.23 -9.94 1.84
CA ALA A 67 3.66 -9.41 0.61
C ALA A 67 2.77 -8.18 0.86
N LEU A 68 2.59 -7.36 -0.18
CA LEU A 68 1.51 -6.37 -0.29
C LEU A 68 0.60 -6.77 -1.46
N VAL A 69 -0.67 -6.97 -1.18
CA VAL A 69 -1.71 -7.25 -2.18
C VAL A 69 -2.53 -5.98 -2.42
N GLU A 70 -2.79 -5.68 -3.68
CA GLU A 70 -3.62 -4.56 -4.09
C GLU A 70 -4.75 -5.06 -4.99
N LEU A 71 -6.00 -4.71 -4.65
CA LEU A 71 -7.16 -4.90 -5.51
C LEU A 71 -7.63 -3.53 -6.01
N TRP A 72 -7.70 -3.35 -7.32
CA TRP A 72 -7.99 -2.07 -7.95
C TRP A 72 -9.38 -2.01 -8.57
N PHE A 73 -10.08 -0.88 -8.37
CA PHE A 73 -11.45 -0.64 -8.79
C PHE A 73 -11.59 0.76 -9.39
N ASP A 74 -12.59 0.96 -10.27
CA ASP A 74 -12.88 2.27 -10.83
C ASP A 74 -13.59 3.18 -9.81
N SER A 75 -14.50 2.62 -9.02
CA SER A 75 -15.31 3.36 -8.05
C SER A 75 -15.35 2.68 -6.67
N SER A 76 -15.85 3.37 -5.65
CA SER A 76 -16.15 2.80 -4.34
C SER A 76 -17.27 1.78 -4.40
N GLU A 77 -18.27 2.02 -5.24
CA GLU A 77 -19.40 1.12 -5.46
C GLU A 77 -18.94 -0.22 -6.04
N ASP A 78 -18.05 -0.19 -7.03
CA ASP A 78 -17.42 -1.38 -7.60
C ASP A 78 -16.63 -2.16 -6.54
N ALA A 79 -15.86 -1.43 -5.71
CA ALA A 79 -15.10 -2.02 -4.63
C ALA A 79 -16.03 -2.72 -3.62
N LEU A 80 -17.04 -2.02 -3.11
CA LEU A 80 -17.98 -2.57 -2.12
C LEU A 80 -18.76 -3.78 -2.67
N SER A 81 -19.25 -3.68 -3.91
CA SER A 81 -19.96 -4.78 -4.56
C SER A 81 -19.08 -6.01 -4.73
N THR A 82 -17.84 -5.82 -5.20
CA THR A 82 -16.89 -6.94 -5.43
C THR A 82 -16.44 -7.55 -4.11
N LEU A 83 -16.10 -6.75 -3.09
CA LEU A 83 -15.68 -7.25 -1.77
C LEU A 83 -16.80 -8.03 -1.08
N SER A 84 -18.07 -7.59 -1.22
CA SER A 84 -19.23 -8.34 -0.72
C SER A 84 -19.38 -9.72 -1.39
N GLN A 85 -19.06 -9.81 -2.69
CA GLN A 85 -19.09 -11.09 -3.40
C GLN A 85 -17.91 -11.99 -2.98
N PHE A 86 -16.72 -11.43 -2.75
CA PHE A 86 -15.61 -12.18 -2.18
C PHE A 86 -15.91 -12.71 -0.78
N ALA A 87 -16.51 -11.90 0.08
CA ALA A 87 -16.89 -12.29 1.43
C ALA A 87 -17.92 -13.44 1.47
N GLY A 88 -18.83 -13.49 0.49
CA GLY A 88 -19.80 -14.59 0.30
C GLY A 88 -19.30 -15.72 -0.62
N GLY A 89 -18.05 -15.65 -1.06
CA GLY A 89 -17.49 -16.51 -2.11
C GLY A 89 -16.93 -17.85 -1.62
N GLU A 90 -16.28 -18.55 -2.57
CA GLU A 90 -15.72 -19.88 -2.39
C GLU A 90 -14.48 -19.88 -1.48
N ASP A 91 -14.23 -21.00 -0.79
CA ASP A 91 -13.05 -21.22 0.07
C ASP A 91 -11.70 -20.98 -0.67
N ALA A 92 -11.67 -21.13 -1.99
CA ALA A 92 -10.47 -20.88 -2.80
C ALA A 92 -9.95 -19.43 -2.74
N LEU A 93 -10.82 -18.47 -2.37
CA LEU A 93 -10.46 -17.05 -2.23
C LEU A 93 -10.00 -16.67 -0.81
N ARG A 94 -10.01 -17.61 0.13
CA ARG A 94 -9.57 -17.36 1.51
C ARG A 94 -8.06 -17.55 1.64
N LEU A 95 -7.43 -16.70 2.45
CA LEU A 95 -6.00 -16.77 2.80
C LEU A 95 -5.76 -16.97 4.29
N ASP A 96 -6.81 -17.21 5.07
CA ASP A 96 -6.75 -17.33 6.54
C ASP A 96 -5.82 -18.46 7.03
N ASP A 97 -5.61 -19.51 6.24
CA ASP A 97 -4.66 -20.60 6.52
C ASP A 97 -3.19 -20.23 6.19
N ALA A 98 -2.99 -19.24 5.32
CA ALA A 98 -1.67 -18.87 4.80
C ALA A 98 -1.06 -17.64 5.47
N ILE A 99 -1.88 -16.81 6.14
CA ILE A 99 -1.44 -15.56 6.77
C ILE A 99 -1.44 -15.64 8.30
N ASP A 100 -0.67 -14.73 8.91
CA ASP A 100 -0.81 -14.39 10.33
C ASP A 100 -1.81 -13.24 10.49
N PRO A 101 -3.05 -13.50 10.96
CA PRO A 101 -4.07 -12.46 11.08
C PRO A 101 -3.77 -11.45 12.19
N SER A 102 -2.86 -11.77 13.12
CA SER A 102 -2.48 -10.84 14.19
C SER A 102 -1.55 -9.72 13.71
N THR A 103 -0.86 -9.95 12.60
CA THR A 103 0.11 -9.03 12.00
C THR A 103 -0.39 -8.46 10.68
N SER A 104 -1.16 -9.24 9.91
CA SER A 104 -1.69 -8.82 8.60
C SER A 104 -2.82 -7.81 8.77
N VAL A 105 -2.85 -6.81 7.88
CA VAL A 105 -3.87 -5.75 7.92
C VAL A 105 -4.27 -5.32 6.51
N CYS A 106 -5.52 -4.89 6.33
CA CYS A 106 -5.95 -4.27 5.07
C CYS A 106 -6.83 -3.04 5.30
N PHE A 107 -6.91 -2.22 4.25
CA PHE A 107 -7.77 -1.03 4.20
C PHE A 107 -8.10 -0.66 2.75
N LEU A 108 -9.20 0.06 2.55
CA LEU A 108 -9.68 0.54 1.26
C LEU A 108 -9.58 2.06 1.19
N GLY A 109 -9.05 2.62 0.09
CA GLY A 109 -8.98 4.06 -0.07
C GLY A 109 -9.05 4.53 -1.53
N GLU A 110 -9.39 5.81 -1.68
CA GLU A 110 -9.38 6.51 -2.97
C GLU A 110 -7.95 6.90 -3.34
N VAL A 111 -7.51 6.52 -4.55
CA VAL A 111 -6.17 6.82 -5.05
C VAL A 111 -6.14 8.20 -5.69
N LYS A 112 -5.23 9.06 -5.21
CA LYS A 112 -4.98 10.43 -5.68
C LYS A 112 -3.55 10.52 -6.25
N PRO A 113 -3.34 10.35 -7.56
CA PRO A 113 -2.02 10.53 -8.16
C PRO A 113 -1.53 11.97 -8.00
N LYS A 114 -0.27 12.14 -7.60
CA LYS A 114 0.43 13.44 -7.49
C LYS A 114 1.59 13.53 -8.46
N LYS A 115 2.30 12.42 -8.65
CA LYS A 115 3.33 12.24 -9.65
C LYS A 115 3.18 10.83 -10.22
N PRO A 116 2.45 10.65 -11.34
CA PRO A 116 2.25 9.33 -11.94
C PRO A 116 3.54 8.84 -12.59
N ASP A 117 3.80 7.54 -12.48
CA ASP A 117 4.93 6.87 -13.13
C ASP A 117 4.62 6.57 -14.60
N HIS A 118 4.63 7.61 -15.44
CA HIS A 118 4.29 7.50 -16.86
C HIS A 118 5.27 6.62 -17.66
N ASP A 119 6.51 6.52 -17.20
CA ASP A 119 7.57 5.84 -17.93
C ASP A 119 7.88 4.45 -17.36
N GLY A 120 7.17 4.02 -16.31
CA GLY A 120 7.43 2.75 -15.62
C GLY A 120 8.82 2.69 -14.99
N LYS A 121 9.35 3.82 -14.55
CA LYS A 121 10.73 3.95 -14.03
C LYS A 121 10.89 3.53 -12.57
N SER A 122 9.79 3.25 -11.87
CA SER A 122 9.85 2.79 -10.48
C SER A 122 10.34 1.34 -10.41
N GLY A 123 11.66 1.18 -10.28
CA GLY A 123 12.27 -0.13 -10.00
C GLY A 123 12.04 -0.57 -8.56
N VAL A 124 11.85 0.39 -7.65
CA VAL A 124 11.52 0.16 -6.25
C VAL A 124 10.33 1.03 -5.86
N ARG A 125 9.44 0.47 -5.03
CA ARG A 125 8.32 1.18 -4.44
C ARG A 125 8.31 1.01 -2.93
N MET A 126 8.13 2.12 -2.23
CA MET A 126 7.81 2.15 -0.81
C MET A 126 6.34 2.50 -0.65
N THR A 127 5.60 1.66 0.03
CA THR A 127 4.22 1.91 0.46
C THR A 127 4.22 2.14 1.95
N VAL A 128 3.64 3.24 2.39
CA VAL A 128 3.45 3.56 3.80
C VAL A 128 1.98 3.69 4.13
N ALA A 129 1.58 3.33 5.36
CA ALA A 129 0.24 3.59 5.87
C ALA A 129 0.33 4.09 7.31
N GLY A 130 -0.47 5.08 7.67
CA GLY A 130 -0.36 5.72 8.97
C GLY A 130 -1.59 6.52 9.38
N HIS A 131 -1.45 7.18 10.51
CA HIS A 131 -2.52 7.89 11.17
C HIS A 131 -2.39 9.41 11.00
N VAL A 132 -3.55 10.06 11.03
CA VAL A 132 -3.66 11.51 11.14
C VAL A 132 -3.22 11.93 12.56
N ARG A 133 -2.56 13.07 12.65
CA ARG A 133 -2.14 13.65 13.93
C ARG A 133 -3.36 13.99 14.76
N GLU A 134 -3.26 13.78 16.08
CA GLU A 134 -4.30 14.14 17.02
C GLU A 134 -4.70 15.62 16.90
N GLY A 135 -6.00 15.90 16.99
CA GLY A 135 -6.57 17.24 16.84
C GLY A 135 -6.94 17.64 15.41
N TRP A 136 -6.57 16.85 14.38
CA TRP A 136 -7.03 17.08 13.02
C TRP A 136 -8.35 16.33 12.73
N ASN A 137 -9.26 17.02 12.05
CA ASN A 137 -10.36 16.36 11.38
C ASN A 137 -9.84 15.58 10.14
N ILE A 138 -10.38 14.40 9.87
CA ILE A 138 -9.91 13.53 8.78
C ILE A 138 -10.03 14.21 7.41
N ASP A 139 -11.14 14.87 7.13
CA ASP A 139 -11.34 15.54 5.84
C ASP A 139 -10.42 16.74 5.65
N ASP A 140 -10.16 17.49 6.73
CA ASP A 140 -9.20 18.60 6.72
C ASP A 140 -7.77 18.09 6.52
N ALA A 141 -7.39 17.00 7.19
CA ALA A 141 -6.09 16.35 6.99
C ALA A 141 -5.93 15.84 5.56
N HIS A 142 -6.93 15.17 5.00
CA HIS A 142 -6.93 14.70 3.61
C HIS A 142 -6.83 15.86 2.62
N ARG A 143 -7.56 16.97 2.86
CA ARG A 143 -7.50 18.17 2.01
C ARG A 143 -6.10 18.79 2.06
N TYR A 144 -5.55 19.02 3.26
CA TYR A 144 -4.19 19.55 3.43
C TYR A 144 -3.16 18.66 2.74
N TRP A 145 -3.21 17.36 3.00
CA TRP A 145 -2.30 16.38 2.41
C TRP A 145 -2.42 16.32 0.88
N SER A 146 -3.63 16.49 0.34
CA SER A 146 -3.87 16.43 -1.11
C SER A 146 -3.48 17.70 -1.84
N GLU A 147 -3.70 18.89 -1.23
CA GLU A 147 -3.63 20.19 -1.92
C GLU A 147 -2.38 20.99 -1.52
N VAL A 148 -1.95 20.89 -0.26
CA VAL A 148 -0.85 21.71 0.27
C VAL A 148 0.47 20.94 0.28
N HIS A 149 0.49 19.75 0.86
CA HIS A 149 1.71 18.96 1.03
C HIS A 149 2.47 18.67 -0.29
N PRO A 150 1.83 18.31 -1.42
CA PRO A 150 2.55 18.10 -2.67
C PRO A 150 3.22 19.37 -3.20
N VAL A 151 2.61 20.54 -2.96
CA VAL A 151 3.21 21.84 -3.32
C VAL A 151 4.44 22.14 -2.45
N VAL A 152 4.41 21.74 -1.19
CA VAL A 152 5.59 21.83 -0.30
C VAL A 152 6.69 20.89 -0.79
N ALA A 153 6.35 19.64 -1.12
CA ALA A 153 7.30 18.66 -1.63
C ALA A 153 7.98 19.11 -2.95
N GLN A 154 7.22 19.75 -3.84
CA GLN A 154 7.75 20.29 -5.12
C GLN A 154 8.77 21.42 -4.93
N LYS A 155 8.80 22.08 -3.77
CA LYS A 155 9.82 23.10 -3.45
C LYS A 155 11.17 22.50 -3.10
N VAL A 156 11.26 21.19 -2.98
CA VAL A 156 12.49 20.43 -2.70
C VAL A 156 12.83 19.54 -3.90
N PRO A 157 13.54 20.08 -4.92
CA PRO A 157 13.86 19.31 -6.13
C PRO A 157 14.62 18.03 -5.84
N GLU A 158 15.54 18.04 -4.85
CA GLU A 158 16.30 16.86 -4.45
C GLU A 158 15.42 15.68 -4.00
N THR A 159 14.26 15.95 -3.43
CA THR A 159 13.26 14.92 -3.10
C THR A 159 12.36 14.66 -4.29
N TRP A 160 11.73 15.72 -4.84
CA TRP A 160 10.68 15.57 -5.84
C TRP A 160 11.17 14.93 -7.15
N GLU A 161 12.35 15.30 -7.63
CA GLU A 161 12.89 14.79 -8.90
C GLU A 161 13.39 13.35 -8.80
N ARG A 162 13.83 12.91 -7.61
CA ARG A 162 14.28 11.53 -7.38
C ARG A 162 13.12 10.53 -7.37
N LEU A 163 11.92 10.97 -7.00
CA LEU A 163 10.74 10.13 -7.06
C LEU A 163 10.25 10.02 -8.50
N SER A 164 10.04 8.81 -9.01
CA SER A 164 9.36 8.53 -10.27
C SER A 164 7.85 8.39 -10.09
N LEU A 165 7.40 8.05 -8.88
CA LEU A 165 5.99 7.91 -8.49
C LEU A 165 5.75 8.61 -7.16
N TYR A 166 4.63 9.31 -7.06
CA TYR A 166 4.00 9.67 -5.80
C TYR A 166 2.48 9.63 -5.95
N GLN A 167 1.83 8.81 -5.16
CA GLN A 167 0.37 8.77 -5.06
C GLN A 167 -0.08 8.62 -3.63
N GLN A 168 -1.21 9.23 -3.32
CA GLN A 168 -1.86 9.20 -2.01
C GLN A 168 -3.08 8.29 -2.08
N ILE A 169 -3.36 7.57 -0.99
CA ILE A 169 -4.54 6.73 -0.85
C ILE A 169 -5.30 7.22 0.38
N HIS A 170 -6.48 7.79 0.14
CA HIS A 170 -7.34 8.42 1.13
C HIS A 170 -8.41 7.43 1.59
N ASN A 171 -8.25 6.85 2.78
CA ASN A 171 -9.23 5.94 3.36
C ASN A 171 -10.35 6.73 4.05
N LYS A 172 -11.57 6.52 3.61
CA LYS A 172 -12.80 7.15 4.10
C LYS A 172 -13.56 6.28 5.12
N ASN A 173 -12.96 5.16 5.55
CA ASN A 173 -13.57 4.23 6.51
C ASN A 173 -14.94 3.70 6.05
N ILE A 174 -15.05 3.31 4.78
CA ILE A 174 -16.31 2.86 4.17
C ILE A 174 -16.51 1.35 4.18
N ILE A 175 -15.54 0.60 4.73
CA ILE A 175 -15.61 -0.86 4.91
C ILE A 175 -15.29 -1.24 6.35
N GLY A 176 -15.66 -2.46 6.74
CA GLY A 176 -15.29 -3.11 7.99
C GLY A 176 -14.82 -4.55 7.76
N ASP A 177 -14.54 -5.27 8.84
CA ASP A 177 -14.06 -6.66 8.80
C ASP A 177 -15.00 -7.60 8.03
N GLU A 178 -16.30 -7.38 8.07
CA GLU A 178 -17.31 -8.20 7.41
C GLU A 178 -17.10 -8.33 5.89
N LEU A 179 -16.45 -7.32 5.28
CA LEU A 179 -16.18 -7.31 3.83
C LEU A 179 -14.80 -7.85 3.45
N VAL A 180 -13.86 -7.95 4.39
CA VAL A 180 -12.47 -8.25 4.05
C VAL A 180 -11.81 -9.34 4.89
N SER A 181 -12.47 -9.89 5.92
CA SER A 181 -11.93 -10.97 6.77
C SER A 181 -11.57 -12.27 6.02
N TRP A 182 -12.07 -12.47 4.81
CA TRP A 182 -11.68 -13.54 3.91
C TRP A 182 -10.23 -13.39 3.39
N LEU A 183 -9.70 -12.16 3.41
CA LEU A 183 -8.32 -11.83 3.01
C LEU A 183 -7.43 -11.63 4.25
N CYS A 184 -7.75 -10.64 5.09
CA CYS A 184 -7.08 -10.37 6.37
C CYS A 184 -7.89 -9.35 7.19
N PRO A 185 -7.57 -9.12 8.49
CA PRO A 185 -8.29 -8.16 9.31
C PRO A 185 -8.24 -6.74 8.75
N TYR A 186 -9.37 -6.03 8.85
CA TYR A 186 -9.44 -4.62 8.54
C TYR A 186 -8.77 -3.79 9.65
N GLN A 187 -7.99 -2.79 9.24
CA GLN A 187 -7.50 -1.76 10.16
C GLN A 187 -7.63 -0.39 9.52
N TYR A 188 -8.12 0.57 10.30
CA TYR A 188 -8.30 1.91 9.82
C TYR A 188 -6.98 2.68 9.79
N TYR A 189 -6.38 2.77 8.61
CA TYR A 189 -5.30 3.69 8.29
C TYR A 189 -5.87 4.79 7.39
N PRO A 190 -6.13 5.99 7.92
CA PRO A 190 -6.72 7.08 7.13
C PRO A 190 -5.86 7.52 5.96
N MET A 191 -4.55 7.33 6.07
CA MET A 191 -3.58 7.80 5.08
C MET A 191 -2.65 6.68 4.66
N SER A 192 -2.47 6.51 3.35
CA SER A 192 -1.42 5.66 2.80
C SER A 192 -0.83 6.32 1.56
N ALA A 193 0.45 6.14 1.31
CA ALA A 193 1.13 6.68 0.14
C ALA A 193 2.05 5.65 -0.49
N ASP A 194 2.16 5.72 -1.83
CA ASP A 194 3.22 5.04 -2.55
C ASP A 194 4.21 6.07 -3.07
N MET A 195 5.48 5.80 -2.85
CA MET A 195 6.61 6.52 -3.40
C MET A 195 7.47 5.53 -4.19
N GLY A 196 7.76 5.86 -5.44
CA GLY A 196 8.59 5.03 -6.32
C GLY A 196 9.86 5.75 -6.75
N ALA A 197 10.92 4.99 -6.96
CA ALA A 197 12.17 5.47 -7.53
C ALA A 197 12.82 4.37 -8.39
N PRO A 198 13.76 4.71 -9.28
CA PRO A 198 14.46 3.71 -10.08
C PRO A 198 15.25 2.69 -9.25
N THR A 199 15.81 3.11 -8.10
CA THR A 199 16.58 2.25 -7.18
C THR A 199 16.29 2.61 -5.72
N ILE A 200 16.63 1.68 -4.81
CA ILE A 200 16.51 1.92 -3.37
C ILE A 200 17.41 3.08 -2.92
N GLN A 201 18.61 3.23 -3.48
CA GLN A 201 19.50 4.33 -3.15
C GLN A 201 18.92 5.69 -3.54
N GLN A 202 18.25 5.79 -4.69
CA GLN A 202 17.56 7.02 -5.10
C GLN A 202 16.33 7.30 -4.24
N LEU A 203 15.59 6.25 -3.86
CA LEU A 203 14.46 6.38 -2.95
C LEU A 203 14.92 6.92 -1.58
N LEU A 204 15.97 6.34 -1.00
CA LEU A 204 16.53 6.81 0.27
C LEU A 204 17.05 8.24 0.18
N ALA A 205 17.80 8.56 -0.87
CA ALA A 205 18.33 9.91 -1.09
C ALA A 205 17.24 10.98 -1.26
N ALA A 206 16.01 10.59 -1.62
CA ALA A 206 14.86 11.51 -1.62
C ALA A 206 14.44 11.94 -0.21
N TYR A 207 14.74 11.12 0.81
CA TYR A 207 14.38 11.39 2.21
C TYR A 207 15.59 11.78 3.08
N ASP A 208 16.78 11.31 2.74
CA ASP A 208 18.01 11.59 3.47
C ASP A 208 18.75 12.78 2.83
N ASN A 209 18.14 13.97 2.92
CA ASN A 209 18.74 15.23 2.49
C ASN A 209 18.32 16.37 3.40
N GLU A 210 19.16 17.41 3.51
CA GLU A 210 18.94 18.54 4.41
C GLU A 210 17.65 19.31 4.13
N GLN A 211 17.29 19.47 2.85
CA GLN A 211 16.08 20.21 2.46
C GLN A 211 14.81 19.43 2.80
N TYR A 212 14.81 18.10 2.63
CA TYR A 212 13.69 17.27 3.11
C TYR A 212 13.50 17.44 4.60
N MET A 213 14.57 17.31 5.39
CA MET A 213 14.53 17.44 6.84
C MET A 213 14.12 18.83 7.32
N ALA A 214 14.48 19.88 6.57
CA ALA A 214 14.15 21.25 6.94
C ALA A 214 12.74 21.71 6.48
N ILE A 215 12.20 21.14 5.39
CA ILE A 215 11.00 21.66 4.74
C ILE A 215 9.87 20.63 4.75
N ILE A 216 10.11 19.41 4.21
CA ILE A 216 9.05 18.41 4.02
C ILE A 216 8.72 17.70 5.33
N ARG A 217 9.73 17.27 6.08
CA ARG A 217 9.52 16.54 7.34
C ARG A 217 8.71 17.32 8.38
N PRO A 218 8.98 18.61 8.64
CA PRO A 218 8.13 19.43 9.52
C PRO A 218 6.70 19.64 8.97
N ASP A 219 6.53 19.62 7.63
CA ASP A 219 5.21 19.71 7.02
C ASP A 219 4.40 18.42 7.22
N GLU A 220 5.02 17.25 7.04
CA GLU A 220 4.41 15.94 7.33
C GLU A 220 3.94 15.86 8.79
N GLN A 221 4.76 16.31 9.73
CA GLN A 221 4.44 16.31 11.16
C GLN A 221 3.27 17.21 11.57
N LYS A 222 2.80 18.11 10.70
CA LYS A 222 1.62 18.94 10.99
C LYS A 222 0.34 18.10 10.99
N PHE A 223 0.20 17.12 10.08
CA PHE A 223 -1.04 16.42 9.82
C PHE A 223 -0.95 14.89 10.00
N SER A 224 0.25 14.31 10.06
CA SER A 224 0.48 12.88 10.22
C SER A 224 1.30 12.55 11.46
N ARG A 225 1.34 11.26 11.82
CA ARG A 225 2.20 10.69 12.87
C ARG A 225 3.23 9.77 12.21
N PRO A 226 4.38 10.30 11.75
CA PRO A 226 5.36 9.50 11.00
C PRO A 226 5.99 8.35 11.81
N GLU A 227 5.95 8.44 13.15
CA GLU A 227 6.46 7.42 14.07
C GLU A 227 5.62 6.14 14.12
N ASP A 228 4.35 6.21 13.73
CA ASP A 228 3.39 5.10 13.80
C ASP A 228 3.05 4.55 12.40
N MET A 229 3.95 4.68 11.43
CA MET A 229 3.67 4.25 10.06
C MET A 229 4.08 2.79 9.83
N LEU A 230 3.18 2.02 9.21
CA LEU A 230 3.56 0.81 8.50
C LEU A 230 4.39 1.18 7.27
N THR A 231 5.40 0.38 6.96
CA THR A 231 6.24 0.58 5.78
C THR A 231 6.50 -0.74 5.09
N PHE A 232 6.37 -0.75 3.76
CA PHE A 232 6.67 -1.90 2.92
C PHE A 232 7.46 -1.45 1.69
N VAL A 233 8.64 -2.02 1.48
CA VAL A 233 9.48 -1.73 0.32
C VAL A 233 9.49 -2.94 -0.60
N SER A 234 9.19 -2.73 -1.87
CA SER A 234 9.13 -3.79 -2.89
C SER A 234 9.92 -3.40 -4.14
N ASP A 235 10.53 -4.39 -4.77
CA ASP A 235 11.21 -4.28 -6.07
C ASP A 235 10.55 -5.17 -7.15
N ARG A 236 9.67 -6.08 -6.74
CA ARG A 236 8.97 -6.99 -7.64
C ARG A 236 7.46 -6.87 -7.50
N ARG A 237 6.82 -6.52 -8.60
CA ARG A 237 5.34 -6.42 -8.70
C ARG A 237 4.83 -7.35 -9.78
N LEU A 238 3.86 -8.17 -9.42
CA LEU A 238 3.18 -9.13 -10.30
C LEU A 238 1.74 -8.65 -10.50
N THR A 239 1.31 -8.50 -11.75
CA THR A 239 -0.04 -8.04 -12.09
C THR A 239 -0.83 -9.16 -12.73
N PHE A 240 -2.06 -9.36 -12.27
CA PHE A 240 -3.03 -10.33 -12.75
C PHE A 240 -4.27 -9.57 -13.21
N ASN A 241 -4.62 -9.75 -14.48
CA ASN A 241 -5.77 -9.14 -15.15
C ASN A 241 -6.78 -10.21 -15.54
#